data_31720b358655f8d5ce40c5c70ad2ce18
#
_entry.id   31720b358655f8d5ce40c5c70ad2ce18
#
_cell.length_a   1.000
_cell.length_b   1.000
_cell.length_c   1.000
_cell.angle_alpha   90.00
_cell.angle_beta   90.00
_cell.angle_gamma   90.00
#
_symmetry.space_group_name_H-M   'P 1'
#
loop_
_entity.id
_entity.type
_entity.pdbx_description
1 polymer ?
#
loop_
_entity_poly.entity_id
_entity_poly.type
_entity_poly.pdbx_seq_one_letter_code
_entity_poly.pdbx_strand_id
1 'polypeptide(L)'
;MKRFICFFLLFAVLLCPAASAEPLRDGDISISAPSAILMEKYTGEVLYEKNAHERIFPASVTKVMTMLLIVEDIESGKLKLDDTVTASARAASFGGSCVYLEEGEQMSVDDMLKCIAVVSANDCAIAMAEHISGTEQLFVERMNRRAEELGLEDTHFTGCTGLFDDGEHYTSAYDVAVMSRELIGHELIKNYTTIWMDSIRGGKFELSNTNKLVYWYQGCTGLKTGYTSTAMYCLSATAERDGVEYIAVVMHGDSIESRNNDAKALLNYGFASYTLCPLRGAELPDIPVELGRSGSVRCEYDGGEYALVPKTGAEPEYELTLPER
;
A
#
# COMPACT_ATOMS: atom_id res chain seq x y z
N MET A 1 21.33 51.28 0.39
CA MET A 1 20.23 50.83 1.31
C MET A 1 19.64 49.57 0.73
N LYS A 2 20.06 48.41 1.23
CA LYS A 2 19.57 47.08 0.82
C LYS A 2 18.25 46.82 1.53
N ARG A 3 17.15 46.68 0.78
CA ARG A 3 15.84 46.31 1.32
C ARG A 3 15.79 44.79 1.46
N PHE A 4 15.74 44.29 2.69
CA PHE A 4 15.40 42.91 3.00
C PHE A 4 13.89 42.74 2.76
N ILE A 5 13.54 41.84 1.84
CA ILE A 5 12.16 41.36 1.68
C ILE A 5 12.04 40.15 2.60
N CYS A 6 11.40 40.29 3.77
CA CYS A 6 10.98 39.17 4.58
C CYS A 6 9.74 38.55 3.93
N PHE A 7 9.87 37.36 3.37
CA PHE A 7 8.76 36.47 3.08
C PHE A 7 8.35 35.80 4.39
N PHE A 8 7.27 36.26 5.00
CA PHE A 8 6.57 35.48 6.03
C PHE A 8 5.60 34.54 5.31
N LEU A 9 5.95 33.26 5.25
CA LEU A 9 5.00 32.20 4.97
C LEU A 9 4.14 32.01 6.21
N LEU A 10 2.90 32.50 6.17
CA LEU A 10 1.91 32.27 7.22
C LEU A 10 1.26 30.92 6.94
N PHE A 11 1.63 29.91 7.75
CA PHE A 11 0.95 28.61 7.79
C PHE A 11 -0.36 28.78 8.56
N ALA A 12 -1.49 28.76 7.87
CA ALA A 12 -2.78 28.57 8.50
C ALA A 12 -2.97 27.07 8.77
N VAL A 13 -2.73 26.62 9.99
CA VAL A 13 -3.07 25.27 10.42
C VAL A 13 -4.57 25.25 10.72
N LEU A 14 -5.35 24.65 9.83
CA LEU A 14 -6.71 24.21 10.15
C LEU A 14 -6.60 23.04 11.12
N LEU A 15 -6.64 23.34 12.42
CA LEU A 15 -6.91 22.34 13.44
C LEU A 15 -8.42 22.10 13.43
N CYS A 16 -8.88 21.24 12.49
CA CYS A 16 -10.09 20.50 12.75
C CYS A 16 -9.74 19.57 13.93
N PRO A 17 -10.47 19.57 15.05
CA PRO A 17 -10.51 18.42 15.89
C PRO A 17 -11.28 17.37 15.07
N ALA A 18 -10.60 16.71 14.14
CA ALA A 18 -11.07 15.42 13.73
C ALA A 18 -11.27 14.68 15.05
N ALA A 19 -12.51 14.35 15.39
CA ALA A 19 -12.75 13.30 16.34
C ALA A 19 -12.19 12.06 15.64
N SER A 20 -10.86 11.92 15.68
CA SER A 20 -10.22 10.68 15.29
C SER A 20 -10.82 9.66 16.24
N ALA A 21 -11.72 8.84 15.71
CA ALA A 21 -12.20 7.71 16.47
C ALA A 21 -10.94 6.95 16.87
N GLU A 22 -10.74 6.71 18.17
CA GLU A 22 -9.64 5.88 18.61
C GLU A 22 -9.73 4.55 17.87
N PRO A 23 -8.63 4.04 17.29
CA PRO A 23 -8.66 2.77 16.59
C PRO A 23 -9.15 1.67 17.53
N LEU A 24 -10.01 0.79 17.04
CA LEU A 24 -10.42 -0.39 17.77
C LEU A 24 -9.21 -1.26 18.07
N ARG A 25 -9.17 -1.77 19.30
CA ARG A 25 -8.09 -2.64 19.78
C ARG A 25 -8.53 -4.09 19.79
N ASP A 26 -7.58 -4.97 20.10
CA ASP A 26 -7.88 -6.40 20.31
C ASP A 26 -8.99 -6.57 21.36
N GLY A 27 -10.06 -7.29 20.96
CA GLY A 27 -11.25 -7.51 21.78
C GLY A 27 -12.51 -6.78 21.31
N ASP A 28 -12.41 -5.73 20.51
CA ASP A 28 -13.56 -5.03 19.94
C ASP A 28 -14.13 -5.78 18.71
N ILE A 29 -13.25 -6.35 17.89
CA ILE A 29 -13.60 -7.36 16.86
C ILE A 29 -12.74 -8.59 17.08
N SER A 30 -13.32 -9.77 16.83
CA SER A 30 -12.59 -11.03 17.00
C SER A 30 -11.71 -11.31 15.77
N ILE A 31 -10.41 -11.05 15.90
CA ILE A 31 -9.39 -11.36 14.91
C ILE A 31 -8.48 -12.45 15.49
N SER A 32 -8.39 -13.59 14.78
CA SER A 32 -7.64 -14.76 15.23
C SER A 32 -6.12 -14.59 15.03
N ALA A 33 -5.71 -13.89 13.99
CA ALA A 33 -4.30 -13.68 13.69
C ALA A 33 -3.57 -12.93 14.83
N PRO A 34 -2.29 -13.25 15.08
CA PRO A 34 -1.49 -12.60 16.11
C PRO A 34 -1.23 -11.12 15.85
N SER A 35 -1.10 -10.72 14.59
CA SER A 35 -0.86 -9.34 14.20
C SER A 35 -1.77 -8.94 13.05
N ALA A 36 -2.43 -7.79 13.16
CA ALA A 36 -3.36 -7.28 12.14
C ALA A 36 -3.56 -5.77 12.24
N ILE A 37 -3.97 -5.16 11.12
CA ILE A 37 -4.33 -3.74 11.04
C ILE A 37 -5.42 -3.51 9.99
N LEU A 38 -6.24 -2.48 10.22
CA LEU A 38 -7.13 -1.90 9.23
C LEU A 38 -6.81 -0.42 9.07
N MET A 39 -6.50 0.01 7.86
CA MET A 39 -6.16 1.40 7.51
C MET A 39 -7.06 1.88 6.38
N GLU A 40 -7.46 3.15 6.43
CA GLU A 40 -8.14 3.81 5.32
C GLU A 40 -7.11 4.43 4.36
N LYS A 41 -7.31 4.27 3.05
CA LYS A 41 -6.33 4.63 2.01
C LYS A 41 -6.03 6.13 1.95
N TYR A 42 -7.07 6.96 1.89
CA TYR A 42 -6.90 8.40 1.59
C TYR A 42 -6.35 9.17 2.78
N THR A 43 -6.88 8.94 3.95
CA THR A 43 -6.47 9.62 5.19
C THR A 43 -5.26 8.97 5.85
N GLY A 44 -5.08 7.65 5.64
CA GLY A 44 -4.09 6.86 6.38
C GLY A 44 -4.53 6.55 7.81
N GLU A 45 -5.79 6.86 8.19
CA GLU A 45 -6.29 6.59 9.53
C GLU A 45 -6.34 5.09 9.81
N VAL A 46 -5.86 4.72 11.01
CA VAL A 46 -5.91 3.35 11.51
C VAL A 46 -7.19 3.14 12.31
N LEU A 47 -8.02 2.20 11.86
CA LEU A 47 -9.32 1.90 12.47
C LEU A 47 -9.30 0.69 13.39
N TYR A 48 -8.33 -0.18 13.21
CA TYR A 48 -8.07 -1.36 14.04
C TYR A 48 -6.59 -1.66 14.06
N GLU A 49 -6.08 -2.05 15.22
CA GLU A 49 -4.71 -2.56 15.37
C GLU A 49 -4.63 -3.65 16.43
N LYS A 50 -3.81 -4.65 16.14
CA LYS A 50 -3.43 -5.73 17.04
C LYS A 50 -1.98 -6.07 16.78
N ASN A 51 -1.08 -5.82 17.75
CA ASN A 51 0.36 -6.05 17.60
C ASN A 51 0.91 -5.56 16.23
N ALA A 52 0.42 -4.40 15.76
CA ALA A 52 0.65 -3.96 14.38
C ALA A 52 2.11 -3.63 14.08
N HIS A 53 2.92 -3.34 15.11
CA HIS A 53 4.35 -3.03 15.02
C HIS A 53 5.27 -4.21 15.38
N GLU A 54 4.71 -5.40 15.58
CA GLU A 54 5.52 -6.60 15.79
C GLU A 54 6.27 -6.97 14.51
N ARG A 55 7.60 -7.16 14.63
CA ARG A 55 8.45 -7.58 13.51
C ARG A 55 8.22 -9.05 13.21
N ILE A 56 7.73 -9.30 12.02
CA ILE A 56 7.32 -10.63 11.54
C ILE A 56 7.95 -10.87 10.18
N PHE A 57 8.31 -12.12 9.88
CA PHE A 57 8.74 -12.51 8.55
C PHE A 57 7.56 -12.44 7.56
N PRO A 58 7.66 -11.61 6.48
CA PRO A 58 6.51 -11.29 5.62
C PRO A 58 6.16 -12.36 4.58
N ALA A 59 7.03 -13.33 4.35
CA ALA A 59 6.94 -14.19 3.17
C ALA A 59 6.74 -13.33 1.89
N SER A 60 5.94 -13.82 0.94
CA SER A 60 5.68 -13.12 -0.34
C SER A 60 4.91 -11.79 -0.22
N VAL A 61 4.50 -11.36 0.98
CA VAL A 61 3.99 -9.98 1.15
C VAL A 61 5.11 -8.95 0.88
N THR A 62 6.37 -9.33 1.02
CA THR A 62 7.56 -8.60 0.53
C THR A 62 7.36 -8.01 -0.87
N LYS A 63 6.66 -8.74 -1.75
CA LYS A 63 6.44 -8.32 -3.14
C LYS A 63 5.53 -7.09 -3.30
N VAL A 64 4.92 -6.61 -2.22
CA VAL A 64 4.26 -5.29 -2.22
C VAL A 64 5.30 -4.21 -2.53
N MET A 65 6.46 -4.22 -1.84
CA MET A 65 7.56 -3.29 -2.13
C MET A 65 8.18 -3.55 -3.51
N THR A 66 8.32 -4.81 -3.90
CA THR A 66 8.83 -5.16 -5.24
C THR A 66 7.96 -4.58 -6.35
N MET A 67 6.63 -4.75 -6.24
CA MET A 67 5.68 -4.20 -7.21
C MET A 67 5.64 -2.66 -7.15
N LEU A 68 5.77 -2.07 -5.98
CA LEU A 68 5.83 -0.61 -5.82
C LEU A 68 6.98 -0.01 -6.65
N LEU A 69 8.20 -0.53 -6.49
CA LEU A 69 9.35 -0.04 -7.24
C LEU A 69 9.22 -0.25 -8.75
N ILE A 70 8.62 -1.37 -9.18
CA ILE A 70 8.34 -1.64 -10.60
C ILE A 70 7.37 -0.60 -11.16
N VAL A 71 6.27 -0.34 -10.44
CA VAL A 71 5.23 0.61 -10.87
C VAL A 71 5.76 2.04 -10.89
N GLU A 72 6.52 2.46 -9.88
CA GLU A 72 7.17 3.76 -9.84
C GLU A 72 8.14 3.97 -11.03
N ASP A 73 8.91 2.95 -11.40
CA ASP A 73 9.81 3.02 -12.57
C ASP A 73 9.01 3.09 -13.88
N ILE A 74 7.84 2.42 -13.98
CA ILE A 74 6.95 2.52 -15.14
C ILE A 74 6.36 3.94 -15.24
N GLU A 75 5.80 4.47 -14.17
CA GLU A 75 5.15 5.79 -14.17
C GLU A 75 6.14 6.94 -14.35
N SER A 76 7.38 6.78 -13.86
CA SER A 76 8.45 7.75 -14.13
C SER A 76 9.04 7.63 -15.53
N GLY A 77 8.62 6.66 -16.35
CA GLY A 77 9.09 6.44 -17.72
C GLY A 77 10.47 5.82 -17.83
N LYS A 78 11.05 5.32 -16.75
CA LYS A 78 12.32 4.58 -16.76
C LYS A 78 12.15 3.15 -17.29
N LEU A 79 10.95 2.61 -17.14
CA LEU A 79 10.57 1.28 -17.57
C LEU A 79 9.26 1.35 -18.37
N LYS A 80 9.10 0.50 -19.39
CA LYS A 80 7.88 0.43 -20.19
C LYS A 80 7.28 -0.98 -20.07
N LEU A 81 5.97 -1.07 -20.18
CA LEU A 81 5.24 -2.35 -20.10
C LEU A 81 5.65 -3.32 -21.23
N ASP A 82 6.04 -2.79 -22.40
CA ASP A 82 6.48 -3.56 -23.56
C ASP A 82 8.00 -3.84 -23.61
N ASP A 83 8.76 -3.33 -22.62
CA ASP A 83 10.18 -3.68 -22.50
C ASP A 83 10.34 -5.18 -22.29
N THR A 84 11.39 -5.74 -22.93
CA THR A 84 11.68 -7.16 -22.86
C THR A 84 12.62 -7.47 -21.70
N VAL A 85 12.16 -8.31 -20.78
CA VAL A 85 12.95 -8.85 -19.67
C VAL A 85 13.47 -10.23 -20.04
N THR A 86 14.78 -10.44 -19.89
CA THR A 86 15.41 -11.74 -20.13
C THR A 86 15.73 -12.41 -18.80
N ALA A 87 15.23 -13.63 -18.63
CA ALA A 87 15.48 -14.40 -17.40
C ALA A 87 16.95 -14.87 -17.33
N SER A 88 17.61 -14.57 -16.22
CA SER A 88 18.95 -15.09 -15.93
C SER A 88 18.89 -16.56 -15.47
N ALA A 89 20.04 -17.24 -15.46
CA ALA A 89 20.17 -18.56 -14.86
C ALA A 89 19.75 -18.55 -13.37
N ARG A 90 19.99 -17.45 -12.65
CA ARG A 90 19.56 -17.26 -11.25
C ARG A 90 18.04 -17.20 -11.14
N ALA A 91 17.39 -16.35 -11.94
CA ALA A 91 15.93 -16.25 -11.95
C ALA A 91 15.28 -17.60 -12.30
N ALA A 92 15.77 -18.27 -13.36
CA ALA A 92 15.27 -19.57 -13.79
C ALA A 92 15.46 -20.70 -12.76
N SER A 93 16.46 -20.59 -11.90
CA SER A 93 16.72 -21.60 -10.83
C SER A 93 15.95 -21.33 -9.53
N PHE A 94 15.17 -20.23 -9.47
CA PHE A 94 14.52 -19.84 -8.23
C PHE A 94 13.34 -20.77 -7.90
N GLY A 95 13.11 -20.97 -6.60
CA GLY A 95 12.11 -21.91 -6.11
C GLY A 95 10.84 -21.24 -5.57
N GLY A 96 9.94 -22.05 -5.01
CA GLY A 96 8.67 -21.61 -4.45
C GLY A 96 7.61 -21.38 -5.53
N SER A 97 6.81 -20.30 -5.41
CA SER A 97 5.83 -19.93 -6.43
C SER A 97 6.56 -19.38 -7.67
N CYS A 98 6.43 -20.04 -8.80
CA CYS A 98 7.11 -19.69 -10.06
C CYS A 98 6.21 -19.94 -11.26
N VAL A 99 6.52 -19.29 -12.37
CA VAL A 99 5.98 -19.61 -13.70
C VAL A 99 6.97 -20.45 -14.50
N TYR A 100 8.04 -20.90 -13.85
CA TYR A 100 9.08 -21.77 -14.39
C TYR A 100 9.76 -21.15 -15.61
N LEU A 101 10.35 -19.97 -15.42
CA LEU A 101 11.16 -19.30 -16.45
C LEU A 101 12.36 -20.19 -16.83
N GLU A 102 12.66 -20.28 -18.12
CA GLU A 102 13.90 -20.89 -18.61
C GLU A 102 15.00 -19.83 -18.72
N GLU A 103 16.27 -20.24 -18.56
CA GLU A 103 17.40 -19.33 -18.78
C GLU A 103 17.37 -18.78 -20.21
N GLY A 104 17.43 -17.46 -20.34
CA GLY A 104 17.32 -16.75 -21.62
C GLY A 104 15.90 -16.58 -22.14
N GLU A 105 14.88 -17.07 -21.43
CA GLU A 105 13.49 -16.79 -21.78
C GLU A 105 13.21 -15.30 -21.69
N GLN A 106 12.44 -14.79 -22.65
CA GLN A 106 12.07 -13.37 -22.74
C GLN A 106 10.58 -13.21 -22.58
N MET A 107 10.19 -12.29 -21.68
CA MET A 107 8.81 -11.87 -21.45
C MET A 107 8.75 -10.35 -21.33
N SER A 108 7.58 -9.77 -21.56
CA SER A 108 7.35 -8.35 -21.35
C SER A 108 7.32 -8.01 -19.85
N VAL A 109 7.62 -6.76 -19.52
CA VAL A 109 7.40 -6.22 -18.16
C VAL A 109 5.95 -6.43 -17.73
N ASP A 110 4.97 -6.23 -18.63
CA ASP A 110 3.54 -6.46 -18.39
C ASP A 110 3.27 -7.90 -17.90
N ASP A 111 3.75 -8.90 -18.65
CA ASP A 111 3.56 -10.30 -18.25
C ASP A 111 4.32 -10.67 -16.98
N MET A 112 5.53 -10.11 -16.76
CA MET A 112 6.28 -10.30 -15.52
C MET A 112 5.55 -9.74 -14.31
N LEU A 113 5.05 -8.49 -14.39
CA LEU A 113 4.28 -7.86 -13.31
C LEU A 113 2.98 -8.61 -13.04
N LYS A 114 2.28 -9.07 -14.09
CA LYS A 114 1.11 -9.94 -13.99
C LYS A 114 1.42 -11.22 -13.20
N CYS A 115 2.51 -11.91 -13.54
CA CYS A 115 2.92 -13.13 -12.83
C CYS A 115 3.24 -12.87 -11.35
N ILE A 116 3.90 -11.75 -11.03
CA ILE A 116 4.20 -11.36 -9.65
C ILE A 116 2.93 -11.10 -8.86
N ALA A 117 1.99 -10.35 -9.43
CA ALA A 117 0.75 -9.98 -8.75
C ALA A 117 -0.22 -11.17 -8.57
N VAL A 118 -0.43 -11.97 -9.63
CA VAL A 118 -1.46 -13.01 -9.67
C VAL A 118 -1.01 -14.30 -8.98
N VAL A 119 0.12 -14.86 -9.41
CA VAL A 119 0.61 -16.15 -8.88
C VAL A 119 1.79 -16.01 -7.92
N SER A 120 2.19 -14.78 -7.62
CA SER A 120 3.32 -14.54 -6.70
C SER A 120 4.66 -15.06 -7.21
N ALA A 121 4.89 -15.04 -8.52
CA ALA A 121 6.06 -15.64 -9.17
C ALA A 121 7.39 -15.06 -8.65
N ASN A 122 8.20 -15.92 -8.02
CA ASN A 122 9.50 -15.54 -7.47
C ASN A 122 10.54 -15.34 -8.59
N ASP A 123 10.55 -16.24 -9.58
CA ASP A 123 11.41 -16.17 -10.76
C ASP A 123 11.20 -14.86 -11.53
N CYS A 124 9.95 -14.44 -11.74
CA CYS A 124 9.64 -13.14 -12.33
C CYS A 124 10.10 -11.95 -11.45
N ALA A 125 9.97 -12.05 -10.13
CA ALA A 125 10.43 -11.00 -9.23
C ALA A 125 11.95 -10.81 -9.27
N ILE A 126 12.71 -11.91 -9.30
CA ILE A 126 14.18 -11.89 -9.48
C ILE A 126 14.55 -11.32 -10.85
N ALA A 127 13.93 -11.81 -11.93
CA ALA A 127 14.20 -11.31 -13.29
C ALA A 127 13.94 -9.81 -13.41
N MET A 128 12.85 -9.30 -12.83
CA MET A 128 12.54 -7.88 -12.80
C MET A 128 13.54 -7.08 -11.97
N ALA A 129 13.93 -7.58 -10.79
CA ALA A 129 14.91 -6.93 -9.94
C ALA A 129 16.27 -6.78 -10.66
N GLU A 130 16.72 -7.85 -11.33
CA GLU A 130 17.95 -7.84 -12.11
C GLU A 130 17.85 -6.92 -13.34
N HIS A 131 16.71 -6.92 -14.03
CA HIS A 131 16.48 -6.06 -15.20
C HIS A 131 16.54 -4.58 -14.83
N ILE A 132 15.88 -4.18 -13.72
CA ILE A 132 15.74 -2.79 -13.28
C ILE A 132 17.03 -2.26 -12.64
N SER A 133 17.71 -3.08 -11.84
CA SER A 133 18.83 -2.62 -11.00
C SER A 133 20.16 -3.30 -11.32
N GLY A 134 20.19 -4.20 -12.30
CA GLY A 134 21.39 -4.97 -12.69
C GLY A 134 21.62 -6.20 -11.83
N THR A 135 21.27 -6.16 -10.53
CA THR A 135 21.34 -7.31 -9.61
C THR A 135 20.19 -7.24 -8.60
N GLU A 136 19.77 -8.39 -8.05
CA GLU A 136 18.82 -8.43 -6.94
C GLU A 136 19.33 -7.62 -5.74
N GLN A 137 20.63 -7.70 -5.43
CA GLN A 137 21.20 -6.96 -4.30
C GLN A 137 21.00 -5.44 -4.42
N LEU A 138 21.27 -4.86 -5.58
CA LEU A 138 21.05 -3.43 -5.84
C LEU A 138 19.57 -3.07 -5.80
N PHE A 139 18.69 -3.98 -6.20
CA PHE A 139 17.26 -3.79 -6.08
C PHE A 139 16.82 -3.80 -4.61
N VAL A 140 17.34 -4.70 -3.79
CA VAL A 140 17.08 -4.77 -2.35
C VAL A 140 17.57 -3.51 -1.63
N GLU A 141 18.72 -2.96 -2.02
CA GLU A 141 19.19 -1.67 -1.51
C GLU A 141 18.18 -0.54 -1.83
N ARG A 142 17.56 -0.57 -3.01
CA ARG A 142 16.46 0.37 -3.36
C ARG A 142 15.22 0.12 -2.51
N MET A 143 14.85 -1.15 -2.26
CA MET A 143 13.72 -1.50 -1.40
C MET A 143 13.89 -0.92 0.01
N ASN A 144 15.07 -1.10 0.60
CA ASN A 144 15.36 -0.58 1.94
C ASN A 144 15.39 0.96 1.97
N ARG A 145 15.95 1.60 0.95
CA ARG A 145 15.89 3.08 0.83
C ARG A 145 14.44 3.57 0.73
N ARG A 146 13.61 2.89 -0.07
CA ARG A 146 12.21 3.26 -0.19
C ARG A 146 11.44 3.03 1.11
N ALA A 147 11.79 1.99 1.86
CA ALA A 147 11.27 1.75 3.20
C ALA A 147 11.61 2.92 4.15
N GLU A 148 12.84 3.41 4.14
CA GLU A 148 13.26 4.59 4.91
C GLU A 148 12.49 5.85 4.48
N GLU A 149 12.31 6.09 3.18
CA GLU A 149 11.55 7.22 2.63
C GLU A 149 10.07 7.20 3.05
N LEU A 150 9.48 6.01 3.19
CA LEU A 150 8.12 5.80 3.67
C LEU A 150 8.00 5.79 5.20
N GLY A 151 9.10 5.87 5.93
CA GLY A 151 9.13 5.83 7.39
C GLY A 151 8.80 4.47 7.99
N LEU A 152 9.15 3.36 7.29
CA LEU A 152 8.89 2.00 7.75
C LEU A 152 9.95 1.58 8.78
N GLU A 153 9.68 1.85 10.06
CA GLU A 153 10.65 1.65 11.13
C GLU A 153 10.85 0.17 11.53
N ASP A 154 9.87 -0.68 11.19
CA ASP A 154 9.86 -2.09 11.52
C ASP A 154 10.08 -2.99 10.28
N THR A 155 10.75 -2.46 9.23
CA THR A 155 10.96 -3.17 7.97
C THR A 155 12.43 -3.19 7.57
N HIS A 156 12.90 -4.39 7.19
CA HIS A 156 14.19 -4.58 6.54
C HIS A 156 14.10 -5.73 5.53
N PHE A 157 14.58 -5.50 4.33
CA PHE A 157 14.58 -6.47 3.24
C PHE A 157 15.98 -7.01 2.98
N THR A 158 16.09 -8.34 2.83
CA THR A 158 17.31 -9.04 2.37
C THR A 158 17.12 -9.69 1.00
N GLY A 159 15.87 -9.72 0.49
CA GLY A 159 15.53 -10.23 -0.83
C GLY A 159 14.23 -9.63 -1.36
N CYS A 160 14.02 -9.69 -2.67
CA CYS A 160 12.83 -9.12 -3.31
C CYS A 160 11.61 -10.07 -3.36
N THR A 161 11.74 -11.31 -2.88
CA THR A 161 10.69 -12.34 -2.96
C THR A 161 10.06 -12.68 -1.62
N GLY A 162 10.81 -12.58 -0.50
CA GLY A 162 10.43 -13.04 0.82
C GLY A 162 10.33 -14.57 0.92
N LEU A 163 11.09 -15.32 0.11
CA LEU A 163 11.07 -16.77 0.16
C LEU A 163 11.91 -17.33 1.33
N PHE A 164 13.05 -16.70 1.60
CA PHE A 164 14.01 -17.18 2.59
C PHE A 164 13.98 -16.30 3.82
N ASP A 165 13.86 -16.94 4.99
CA ASP A 165 13.98 -16.32 6.30
C ASP A 165 15.42 -16.49 6.76
N ASP A 166 16.17 -15.40 6.85
CA ASP A 166 17.54 -15.33 7.34
C ASP A 166 17.64 -14.63 8.71
N GLY A 167 16.48 -14.30 9.30
CA GLY A 167 16.39 -13.58 10.58
C GLY A 167 16.56 -12.05 10.46
N GLU A 168 17.02 -11.56 9.31
CA GLU A 168 17.20 -10.13 9.03
C GLU A 168 16.12 -9.57 8.09
N HIS A 169 15.31 -10.45 7.49
CA HIS A 169 14.18 -10.10 6.61
C HIS A 169 12.89 -10.03 7.41
N TYR A 170 12.44 -8.83 7.74
CA TYR A 170 11.24 -8.63 8.55
C TYR A 170 10.45 -7.40 8.13
N THR A 171 9.20 -7.36 8.55
CA THR A 171 8.29 -6.20 8.45
C THR A 171 7.24 -6.28 9.58
N SER A 172 6.36 -5.29 9.65
CA SER A 172 5.21 -5.28 10.56
C SER A 172 3.89 -5.15 9.78
N ALA A 173 2.76 -5.43 10.43
CA ALA A 173 1.46 -5.23 9.80
C ALA A 173 1.23 -3.76 9.46
N TYR A 174 1.69 -2.84 10.30
CA TYR A 174 1.62 -1.40 10.07
C TYR A 174 2.41 -0.99 8.82
N ASP A 175 3.68 -1.41 8.74
CA ASP A 175 4.54 -1.08 7.61
C ASP A 175 4.02 -1.69 6.29
N VAL A 176 3.46 -2.91 6.34
CA VAL A 176 2.78 -3.50 5.19
C VAL A 176 1.57 -2.67 4.76
N ALA A 177 0.79 -2.14 5.71
CA ALA A 177 -0.34 -1.28 5.38
C ALA A 177 0.12 0.02 4.71
N VAL A 178 1.20 0.64 5.21
CA VAL A 178 1.79 1.85 4.60
C VAL A 178 2.31 1.56 3.19
N MET A 179 3.08 0.47 2.99
CA MET A 179 3.54 0.06 1.65
C MET A 179 2.37 -0.22 0.70
N SER A 180 1.33 -0.88 1.23
CA SER A 180 0.14 -1.21 0.44
C SER A 180 -0.62 0.05 0.04
N ARG A 181 -0.74 1.02 0.96
CA ARG A 181 -1.36 2.33 0.71
C ARG A 181 -0.65 3.07 -0.42
N GLU A 182 0.67 3.10 -0.37
CA GLU A 182 1.48 3.71 -1.43
C GLU A 182 1.26 3.00 -2.76
N LEU A 183 1.38 1.67 -2.79
CA LEU A 183 1.23 0.88 -4.02
C LEU A 183 -0.15 1.07 -4.67
N ILE A 184 -1.25 1.04 -3.90
CA ILE A 184 -2.60 1.24 -4.46
C ILE A 184 -2.92 2.70 -4.76
N GLY A 185 -2.05 3.64 -4.39
CA GLY A 185 -2.05 5.01 -4.89
C GLY A 185 -1.77 5.09 -6.38
N HIS A 186 -1.06 4.12 -6.93
CA HIS A 186 -0.77 3.96 -8.35
C HIS A 186 -1.88 3.14 -9.02
N GLU A 187 -2.77 3.78 -9.78
CA GLU A 187 -3.93 3.12 -10.41
C GLU A 187 -3.52 1.94 -11.33
N LEU A 188 -2.30 1.98 -11.89
CA LEU A 188 -1.77 0.93 -12.76
C LEU A 188 -1.82 -0.46 -12.09
N ILE A 189 -1.52 -0.55 -10.78
CA ILE A 189 -1.42 -1.85 -10.11
C ILE A 189 -2.74 -2.59 -10.02
N LYS A 190 -3.87 -1.87 -9.97
CA LYS A 190 -5.20 -2.46 -9.91
C LYS A 190 -5.51 -3.32 -11.16
N ASN A 191 -4.88 -2.99 -12.32
CA ASN A 191 -5.03 -3.79 -13.54
C ASN A 191 -4.47 -5.22 -13.39
N TYR A 192 -3.60 -5.47 -12.43
CA TYR A 192 -2.98 -6.77 -12.18
C TYR A 192 -3.54 -7.46 -10.93
N THR A 193 -3.71 -6.72 -9.83
CA THR A 193 -4.11 -7.30 -8.55
C THR A 193 -5.57 -7.75 -8.52
N THR A 194 -6.42 -7.20 -9.38
CA THR A 194 -7.83 -7.59 -9.56
C THR A 194 -8.03 -8.77 -10.49
N ILE A 195 -7.00 -9.23 -11.20
CA ILE A 195 -7.11 -10.40 -12.09
C ILE A 195 -7.38 -11.64 -11.24
N TRP A 196 -8.50 -12.31 -11.52
CA TRP A 196 -8.80 -13.61 -10.92
C TRP A 196 -8.08 -14.76 -11.63
N MET A 197 -8.21 -14.81 -12.95
CA MET A 197 -7.56 -15.79 -13.82
C MET A 197 -7.10 -15.12 -15.10
N ASP A 198 -5.95 -15.52 -15.60
CA ASP A 198 -5.37 -15.09 -16.88
C ASP A 198 -4.42 -16.15 -17.40
N SER A 199 -3.70 -15.87 -18.46
CA SER A 199 -2.69 -16.75 -19.02
C SER A 199 -1.52 -15.95 -19.60
N ILE A 200 -0.38 -16.61 -19.71
CA ILE A 200 0.83 -16.11 -20.38
C ILE A 200 1.28 -17.09 -21.48
N ARG A 201 2.34 -16.76 -22.21
CA ARG A 201 2.91 -17.59 -23.27
C ARG A 201 1.87 -18.00 -24.32
N GLY A 202 0.99 -17.05 -24.71
CA GLY A 202 -0.06 -17.27 -25.71
C GLY A 202 -1.10 -18.33 -25.29
N GLY A 203 -1.48 -18.32 -24.02
CA GLY A 203 -2.50 -19.23 -23.46
C GLY A 203 -1.97 -20.60 -23.02
N LYS A 204 -0.65 -20.82 -23.04
CA LYS A 204 -0.08 -22.11 -22.66
C LYS A 204 0.18 -22.28 -21.18
N PHE A 205 0.14 -21.20 -20.41
CA PHE A 205 0.35 -21.23 -18.97
C PHE A 205 -0.74 -20.41 -18.30
N GLU A 206 -1.59 -21.08 -17.53
CA GLU A 206 -2.71 -20.44 -16.82
C GLU A 206 -2.26 -19.86 -15.48
N LEU A 207 -2.76 -18.68 -15.15
CA LEU A 207 -2.56 -17.98 -13.89
C LEU A 207 -3.86 -17.98 -13.08
N SER A 208 -3.79 -18.28 -11.79
CA SER A 208 -4.92 -18.16 -10.88
C SER A 208 -4.49 -17.40 -9.63
N ASN A 209 -5.21 -16.35 -9.28
CA ASN A 209 -4.85 -15.48 -8.19
C ASN A 209 -4.77 -16.22 -6.86
N THR A 210 -3.65 -16.02 -6.17
CA THR A 210 -3.43 -16.58 -4.82
C THR A 210 -4.33 -15.94 -3.77
N ASN A 211 -4.76 -14.69 -4.01
CA ASN A 211 -5.73 -13.99 -3.18
C ASN A 211 -7.16 -14.34 -3.61
N LYS A 212 -7.77 -15.29 -2.93
CA LYS A 212 -9.14 -15.74 -3.24
C LYS A 212 -10.20 -14.68 -2.98
N LEU A 213 -9.90 -13.62 -2.23
CA LEU A 213 -10.85 -12.52 -1.97
C LEU A 213 -11.16 -11.74 -3.24
N VAL A 214 -10.26 -11.70 -4.23
CA VAL A 214 -10.49 -11.09 -5.54
C VAL A 214 -11.76 -11.64 -6.22
N TYR A 215 -12.06 -12.91 -6.02
CA TYR A 215 -13.27 -13.54 -6.54
C TYR A 215 -14.44 -13.50 -5.57
N TRP A 216 -14.19 -13.72 -4.25
CA TRP A 216 -15.24 -13.98 -3.27
C TRP A 216 -15.68 -12.75 -2.47
N TYR A 217 -14.93 -11.66 -2.49
CA TYR A 217 -15.22 -10.48 -1.68
C TYR A 217 -15.55 -9.28 -2.56
N GLN A 218 -16.78 -8.78 -2.43
CA GLN A 218 -17.25 -7.65 -3.23
C GLN A 218 -16.36 -6.41 -3.03
N GLY A 219 -15.90 -5.84 -4.15
CA GLY A 219 -15.06 -4.64 -4.15
C GLY A 219 -13.58 -4.92 -3.86
N CYS A 220 -13.14 -6.19 -3.76
CA CYS A 220 -11.72 -6.50 -3.55
C CYS A 220 -10.88 -5.99 -4.72
N THR A 221 -9.88 -5.15 -4.42
CA THR A 221 -8.91 -4.56 -5.37
C THR A 221 -7.55 -5.26 -5.32
N GLY A 222 -7.37 -6.18 -4.37
CA GLY A 222 -6.11 -6.94 -4.26
C GLY A 222 -5.84 -7.38 -2.82
N LEU A 223 -4.62 -7.45 -2.33
CA LEU A 223 -3.36 -7.03 -2.92
C LEU A 223 -2.40 -8.22 -3.02
N LYS A 224 -1.88 -8.72 -1.87
CA LYS A 224 -0.82 -9.74 -1.87
C LYS A 224 -0.94 -10.74 -0.73
N THR A 225 -0.79 -12.04 -1.04
CA THR A 225 -0.69 -13.13 -0.07
C THR A 225 0.76 -13.50 0.20
N GLY A 226 1.04 -14.05 1.37
CA GLY A 226 2.31 -14.66 1.74
C GLY A 226 2.11 -15.96 2.50
N TYR A 227 3.02 -16.91 2.32
CA TYR A 227 3.12 -18.12 3.13
C TYR A 227 4.51 -18.72 3.07
N THR A 228 5.06 -19.02 4.22
CA THR A 228 6.14 -19.99 4.46
C THR A 228 5.82 -20.69 5.78
N SER A 229 6.57 -21.74 6.11
CA SER A 229 6.41 -22.40 7.40
C SER A 229 6.76 -21.51 8.60
N THR A 230 7.61 -20.49 8.41
CA THR A 230 7.97 -19.52 9.45
C THR A 230 6.96 -18.37 9.51
N ALA A 231 6.61 -17.76 8.37
CA ALA A 231 5.70 -16.63 8.29
C ALA A 231 4.24 -17.02 8.56
N MET A 232 3.90 -18.29 8.41
CA MET A 232 2.52 -18.76 8.38
C MET A 232 1.72 -18.04 7.29
N TYR A 233 0.42 -17.86 7.45
CA TYR A 233 -0.43 -17.28 6.41
C TYR A 233 -0.57 -15.76 6.58
N CYS A 234 -0.01 -15.01 5.63
CA CYS A 234 -0.04 -13.55 5.59
C CYS A 234 -0.90 -13.03 4.42
N LEU A 235 -1.49 -11.86 4.59
CA LEU A 235 -2.30 -11.20 3.56
C LEU A 235 -2.31 -9.69 3.79
N SER A 236 -2.01 -8.93 2.75
CA SER A 236 -2.50 -7.58 2.59
C SER A 236 -3.70 -7.65 1.65
N ALA A 237 -4.88 -7.31 2.12
CA ALA A 237 -6.11 -7.26 1.33
C ALA A 237 -6.57 -5.82 1.19
N THR A 238 -6.99 -5.44 -0.02
CA THR A 238 -7.56 -4.13 -0.29
C THR A 238 -8.94 -4.27 -0.90
N ALA A 239 -9.83 -3.34 -0.57
CA ALA A 239 -11.17 -3.32 -1.14
C ALA A 239 -11.71 -1.90 -1.19
N GLU A 240 -12.45 -1.59 -2.25
CA GLU A 240 -13.08 -0.29 -2.49
C GLU A 240 -14.59 -0.45 -2.65
N ARG A 241 -15.37 0.39 -1.96
CA ARG A 241 -16.82 0.51 -2.11
C ARG A 241 -17.23 1.95 -1.91
N ASP A 242 -18.11 2.45 -2.77
CA ASP A 242 -18.69 3.79 -2.65
C ASP A 242 -17.62 4.91 -2.49
N GLY A 243 -16.45 4.73 -3.14
CA GLY A 243 -15.34 5.69 -3.11
C GLY A 243 -14.47 5.65 -1.84
N VAL A 244 -14.70 4.69 -0.93
CA VAL A 244 -13.81 4.45 0.23
C VAL A 244 -13.01 3.18 -0.02
N GLU A 245 -11.69 3.24 0.15
CA GLU A 245 -10.80 2.08 0.00
C GLU A 245 -10.07 1.77 1.30
N TYR A 246 -10.20 0.52 1.77
CA TYR A 246 -9.56 0.02 2.98
C TYR A 246 -8.46 -0.98 2.68
N ILE A 247 -7.46 -1.00 3.55
CA ILE A 247 -6.33 -1.92 3.56
C ILE A 247 -6.40 -2.72 4.85
N ALA A 248 -6.63 -4.03 4.74
CA ALA A 248 -6.62 -4.96 5.87
C ALA A 248 -5.38 -5.85 5.77
N VAL A 249 -4.47 -5.72 6.71
CA VAL A 249 -3.29 -6.58 6.79
C VAL A 249 -3.46 -7.59 7.92
N VAL A 250 -3.21 -8.86 7.61
CA VAL A 250 -3.27 -9.98 8.54
C VAL A 250 -1.95 -10.75 8.42
N MET A 251 -1.23 -10.89 9.52
CA MET A 251 0.06 -11.54 9.57
C MET A 251 0.05 -12.74 10.51
N HIS A 252 0.78 -13.78 10.14
CA HIS A 252 0.99 -14.99 10.93
C HIS A 252 -0.30 -15.76 11.30
N GLY A 253 -1.28 -15.78 10.39
CA GLY A 253 -2.53 -16.54 10.58
C GLY A 253 -2.31 -18.05 10.49
N ASP A 254 -3.16 -18.83 11.15
CA ASP A 254 -3.01 -20.29 11.25
C ASP A 254 -3.39 -21.04 9.97
N SER A 255 -4.23 -20.47 9.13
CA SER A 255 -4.73 -21.09 7.89
C SER A 255 -5.13 -20.06 6.84
N ILE A 256 -5.32 -20.53 5.61
CA ILE A 256 -5.90 -19.70 4.53
C ILE A 256 -7.29 -19.19 4.92
N GLU A 257 -8.08 -20.05 5.56
CA GLU A 257 -9.46 -19.73 5.94
C GLU A 257 -9.49 -18.66 7.04
N SER A 258 -8.74 -18.84 8.14
CA SER A 258 -8.69 -17.89 9.25
C SER A 258 -8.18 -16.53 8.77
N ARG A 259 -7.06 -16.49 8.04
CA ARG A 259 -6.49 -15.28 7.45
C ARG A 259 -7.51 -14.52 6.59
N ASN A 260 -8.23 -15.24 5.71
CA ASN A 260 -9.21 -14.60 4.84
C ASN A 260 -10.45 -14.12 5.61
N ASN A 261 -10.86 -14.85 6.66
CA ASN A 261 -11.98 -14.45 7.51
C ASN A 261 -11.63 -13.22 8.33
N ASP A 262 -10.43 -13.15 8.90
CA ASP A 262 -9.94 -11.98 9.62
C ASP A 262 -9.88 -10.74 8.72
N ALA A 263 -9.31 -10.86 7.50
CA ALA A 263 -9.27 -9.76 6.55
C ALA A 263 -10.68 -9.28 6.14
N LYS A 264 -11.62 -10.21 5.92
CA LYS A 264 -13.03 -9.86 5.64
C LYS A 264 -13.70 -9.17 6.83
N ALA A 265 -13.42 -9.62 8.06
CA ALA A 265 -13.98 -8.99 9.26
C ALA A 265 -13.52 -7.54 9.40
N LEU A 266 -12.22 -7.29 9.21
CA LEU A 266 -11.64 -5.94 9.22
C LEU A 266 -12.27 -5.05 8.13
N LEU A 267 -12.29 -5.50 6.88
CA LEU A 267 -12.88 -4.75 5.77
C LEU A 267 -14.38 -4.47 5.98
N ASN A 268 -15.14 -5.48 6.43
CA ASN A 268 -16.56 -5.32 6.72
C ASN A 268 -16.80 -4.29 7.83
N TYR A 269 -15.94 -4.30 8.86
CA TYR A 269 -16.02 -3.30 9.93
C TYR A 269 -15.80 -1.89 9.37
N GLY A 270 -14.74 -1.66 8.57
CA GLY A 270 -14.50 -0.36 7.95
C GLY A 270 -15.71 0.11 7.13
N PHE A 271 -16.20 -0.72 6.21
CA PHE A 271 -17.34 -0.39 5.37
C PHE A 271 -18.66 -0.22 6.12
N ALA A 272 -18.86 -0.91 7.24
CA ALA A 272 -20.07 -0.74 8.04
C ALA A 272 -20.05 0.55 8.87
N SER A 273 -18.88 0.93 9.37
CA SER A 273 -18.74 1.92 10.43
C SER A 273 -18.38 3.32 9.95
N TYR A 274 -17.64 3.44 8.82
CA TYR A 274 -17.07 4.72 8.39
C TYR A 274 -17.36 5.04 6.93
N THR A 275 -17.28 6.34 6.61
CA THR A 275 -17.35 6.87 5.25
C THR A 275 -16.42 8.07 5.11
N LEU A 276 -16.01 8.36 3.86
CA LEU A 276 -15.27 9.57 3.55
C LEU A 276 -16.22 10.77 3.39
N CYS A 277 -15.90 11.87 4.07
CA CYS A 277 -16.55 13.14 3.90
C CYS A 277 -15.59 14.07 3.16
N PRO A 278 -15.95 14.59 1.96
CA PRO A 278 -15.10 15.53 1.26
C PRO A 278 -15.03 16.85 2.03
N LEU A 279 -13.82 17.32 2.27
CA LEU A 279 -13.55 18.62 2.93
C LEU A 279 -13.67 19.79 1.94
N ARG A 280 -14.62 19.69 0.98
CA ARG A 280 -14.80 20.72 -0.05
C ARG A 280 -15.52 21.94 0.49
N GLY A 281 -14.91 23.11 0.25
CA GLY A 281 -15.64 24.36 0.04
C GLY A 281 -16.02 25.14 1.28
N ALA A 282 -15.27 25.07 2.37
CA ALA A 282 -15.22 26.27 3.19
C ALA A 282 -14.65 27.37 2.29
N GLU A 283 -15.50 28.33 1.87
CA GLU A 283 -14.98 29.56 1.27
C GLU A 283 -14.07 30.19 2.32
N LEU A 284 -12.76 30.03 2.13
CA LEU A 284 -11.78 30.63 3.03
C LEU A 284 -11.86 32.15 2.82
N PRO A 285 -12.14 32.94 3.85
CA PRO A 285 -12.17 34.38 3.71
C PRO A 285 -10.78 34.91 3.44
N ASP A 286 -10.70 35.99 2.65
CA ASP A 286 -9.48 36.75 2.52
C ASP A 286 -9.07 37.32 3.89
N ILE A 287 -7.81 37.10 4.31
CA ILE A 287 -7.29 37.66 5.56
C ILE A 287 -6.79 39.08 5.30
N PRO A 288 -7.30 40.08 6.04
CA PRO A 288 -6.81 41.46 5.93
C PRO A 288 -5.34 41.54 6.41
N VAL A 289 -4.51 42.26 5.64
CA VAL A 289 -3.09 42.46 5.96
C VAL A 289 -2.83 43.92 6.27
N GLU A 290 -2.30 44.22 7.46
CA GLU A 290 -1.83 45.54 7.83
C GLU A 290 -0.38 45.74 7.34
N LEU A 291 -0.09 46.92 6.78
CA LEU A 291 1.23 47.29 6.25
C LEU A 291 1.73 46.45 5.04
N GLY A 292 0.85 45.69 4.40
CA GLY A 292 1.15 44.96 3.18
C GLY A 292 1.03 45.82 1.91
N ARG A 293 1.52 45.29 0.77
CA ARG A 293 1.29 45.89 -0.57
C ARG A 293 -0.13 45.65 -1.08
N SER A 294 -0.80 44.64 -0.53
CA SER A 294 -2.20 44.28 -0.77
C SER A 294 -2.95 44.39 0.54
N GLY A 295 -4.22 44.83 0.50
CA GLY A 295 -5.07 44.96 1.70
C GLY A 295 -5.57 43.62 2.24
N SER A 296 -5.40 42.53 1.51
CA SER A 296 -5.76 41.18 1.92
C SER A 296 -4.87 40.13 1.25
N VAL A 297 -4.85 38.92 1.83
CA VAL A 297 -4.19 37.72 1.31
C VAL A 297 -5.24 36.62 1.17
N ARG A 298 -5.26 35.96 0.03
CA ARG A 298 -6.11 34.80 -0.20
C ARG A 298 -5.59 33.61 0.61
N CYS A 299 -6.49 32.92 1.30
CA CYS A 299 -6.18 31.65 1.97
C CYS A 299 -6.38 30.51 1.01
N GLU A 300 -5.46 29.55 1.05
CA GLU A 300 -5.60 28.24 0.40
C GLU A 300 -5.51 27.17 1.47
N TYR A 301 -6.32 26.13 1.35
CA TYR A 301 -6.30 24.96 2.23
C TYR A 301 -5.29 23.96 1.70
N ASP A 302 -4.28 23.65 2.51
CA ASP A 302 -3.23 22.68 2.21
C ASP A 302 -3.40 21.40 3.05
N GLY A 303 -4.63 20.99 3.31
CA GLY A 303 -4.97 19.76 4.03
C GLY A 303 -5.50 18.67 3.12
N GLY A 304 -5.77 17.49 3.69
CA GLY A 304 -6.36 16.37 2.95
C GLY A 304 -7.71 16.70 2.33
N GLU A 305 -8.03 16.08 1.19
CA GLU A 305 -9.30 16.32 0.49
C GLU A 305 -10.52 15.70 1.21
N TYR A 306 -10.28 14.77 2.15
CA TYR A 306 -11.30 13.99 2.83
C TYR A 306 -11.01 13.86 4.32
N ALA A 307 -12.06 13.74 5.11
CA ALA A 307 -12.04 13.26 6.49
C ALA A 307 -12.77 11.92 6.57
N LEU A 308 -12.24 10.97 7.33
CA LEU A 308 -12.93 9.74 7.65
C LEU A 308 -13.89 9.98 8.82
N VAL A 309 -15.17 9.69 8.63
CA VAL A 309 -16.18 9.96 9.64
C VAL A 309 -17.04 8.72 9.93
N PRO A 310 -17.50 8.53 11.19
CA PRO A 310 -18.45 7.47 11.51
C PRO A 310 -19.76 7.65 10.75
N LYS A 311 -20.33 6.55 10.22
CA LYS A 311 -21.64 6.54 9.56
C LYS A 311 -22.80 6.81 10.51
N THR A 312 -22.61 6.57 11.81
CA THR A 312 -23.57 6.82 12.87
C THR A 312 -23.16 8.09 13.62
N GLY A 313 -23.59 9.25 13.16
CA GLY A 313 -23.24 10.52 13.80
C GLY A 313 -24.01 11.68 13.19
N ALA A 314 -23.90 12.86 13.84
CA ALA A 314 -24.32 14.11 13.23
C ALA A 314 -23.45 14.37 11.98
N GLU A 315 -23.98 15.13 11.03
CA GLU A 315 -23.15 15.62 9.92
C GLU A 315 -21.92 16.33 10.51
N PRO A 316 -20.71 16.10 9.92
CA PRO A 316 -19.50 16.72 10.43
C PRO A 316 -19.63 18.25 10.38
N GLU A 317 -19.40 18.90 11.51
CA GLU A 317 -19.34 20.35 11.61
C GLU A 317 -17.88 20.78 11.41
N TYR A 318 -17.69 21.85 10.63
CA TYR A 318 -16.37 22.42 10.39
C TYR A 318 -16.20 23.68 11.20
N GLU A 319 -15.15 23.77 11.99
CA GLU A 319 -14.75 25.02 12.65
C GLU A 319 -13.51 25.56 11.91
N LEU A 320 -13.63 26.77 11.39
CA LEU A 320 -12.52 27.47 10.74
C LEU A 320 -11.88 28.44 11.75
N THR A 321 -10.67 28.07 12.20
CA THR A 321 -9.86 28.97 13.03
C THR A 321 -8.83 29.68 12.16
N LEU A 322 -9.00 30.99 12.01
CA LEU A 322 -8.05 31.82 11.26
C LEU A 322 -7.04 32.45 12.26
N PRO A 323 -5.77 32.68 11.82
CA PRO A 323 -4.81 33.39 12.65
C PRO A 323 -5.33 34.80 12.96
N GLU A 324 -5.25 35.20 14.22
CA GLU A 324 -5.45 36.58 14.60
C GLU A 324 -4.35 37.45 13.97
N ARG A 325 -4.67 38.69 13.61
CA ARG A 325 -3.84 39.67 12.87
C ARG A 325 -2.41 39.82 13.37
#